data_4369583ad1f2472ab6e414b38b1e35f0
#
_entry.id   4369583ad1f2472ab6e414b38b1e35f0
#
_cell.length_a   1.000
_cell.length_b   1.000
_cell.length_c   1.000
_cell.angle_alpha   90.00
_cell.angle_beta   90.00
_cell.angle_gamma   90.00
#
_symmetry.space_group_name_H-M   'P 1'
#
loop_
_entity.id
_entity.type
_entity.pdbx_description
1 polymer ?
#
loop_
_entity_poly.entity_id
_entity_poly.type
_entity_poly.pdbx_seq_one_letter_code
_entity_poly.pdbx_strand_id
1 'polypeptide(L)'
;MKKTLTAVTAMAVVVPLLSGAETERVEVKLDPGKVRNIGGVSVFDRNQFITIHEGFGSTDLEDADLKYIEEVLEANYGRDGGLISWMAEDLPADPDNPDMPDVSRLKALFKKKFRDEYAGRRMNPSNMEKVILCTHPEIMHGHAGNTSTPWGPKTPEATAEFTAQFLKHAFSDAERPKILEVYNEPFVKAKKIPCTIEEMCEQHNVVARRVKELNPDVMVGGYSAAWVEVESRNFDHWNGWQKTFMDIAGENMDFWSYHIYDGVNVQGTPRNRTGSNSEAIMDLIDTYSHIKFGVAKPIMITEYGKIPEGNMNTMPYSAERSAGMLYSAMGQLMTYMDHPDRLMRTIPFFLGKATWTYDMTENPVPGEANPFLLWRRLADGSFAETDLTLFYYFWKGVNGEWRQSSSSNPDVRVHMLADGNRLNVILMNLDEDSKQVGLSGLSGLIPERVMIRSLTTNCERPILGEHPVSAIPSSLDMEEGDVVMLMIDLKEPLRTNGQVREHRVYATDYLQDIEAGKKVRFTFRDVPTGKGTAVLRLSPGRELGKQPLPSTISLNGTELEIPTNWAGDDQEGRANFFGMVEFRVPMEALKKTSVLEMIYPDTGGKVACAVLQVNLNN
;
A
#
# COMPACT_ATOMS: atom_id res chain seq x y z
N MET A 1 48.53 -19.18 -46.21
CA MET A 1 47.07 -19.13 -46.30
C MET A 1 46.61 -17.86 -45.58
N LYS A 2 46.11 -16.91 -46.35
CA LYS A 2 45.79 -15.54 -45.90
C LYS A 2 44.45 -15.54 -45.20
N LYS A 3 44.35 -15.01 -43.99
CA LYS A 3 43.09 -14.69 -43.29
C LYS A 3 42.60 -13.32 -43.78
N THR A 4 41.45 -13.30 -44.39
CA THR A 4 40.76 -12.08 -44.78
C THR A 4 39.94 -11.57 -43.58
N LEU A 5 40.26 -10.38 -43.11
CA LEU A 5 39.47 -9.65 -42.11
C LEU A 5 38.39 -8.88 -42.86
N THR A 6 37.12 -9.18 -42.56
CA THR A 6 36.01 -8.40 -43.06
C THR A 6 35.68 -7.32 -42.03
N ALA A 7 35.86 -6.06 -42.42
CA ALA A 7 35.48 -4.91 -41.61
C ALA A 7 33.96 -4.72 -41.70
N VAL A 8 33.28 -4.72 -40.56
CA VAL A 8 31.89 -4.34 -40.46
C VAL A 8 31.82 -2.82 -40.24
N THR A 9 31.34 -2.13 -41.25
CA THR A 9 31.08 -0.68 -41.19
C THR A 9 29.78 -0.46 -40.46
N ALA A 10 29.83 0.15 -39.27
CA ALA A 10 28.67 0.59 -38.55
C ALA A 10 28.03 1.80 -39.30
N MET A 11 26.86 1.63 -39.86
CA MET A 11 26.03 2.73 -40.35
C MET A 11 25.40 3.41 -39.13
N ALA A 12 25.77 4.64 -38.86
CA ALA A 12 25.07 5.50 -37.93
C ALA A 12 23.72 5.89 -38.59
N VAL A 13 22.64 5.42 -38.05
CA VAL A 13 21.29 5.88 -38.38
C VAL A 13 21.12 7.22 -37.67
N VAL A 14 21.15 8.31 -38.43
CA VAL A 14 20.73 9.63 -37.95
C VAL A 14 19.20 9.62 -37.89
N VAL A 15 18.65 9.47 -36.70
CA VAL A 15 17.24 9.72 -36.43
C VAL A 15 17.05 11.24 -36.41
N PRO A 16 16.11 11.81 -37.19
CA PRO A 16 15.84 13.24 -37.11
C PRO A 16 15.27 13.57 -35.73
N LEU A 17 15.92 14.49 -35.02
CA LEU A 17 15.39 15.14 -33.82
C LEU A 17 14.03 15.77 -34.17
N LEU A 18 12.96 15.13 -33.70
CA LEU A 18 11.65 15.78 -33.55
C LEU A 18 11.83 16.90 -32.51
N SER A 19 11.21 18.06 -32.78
CA SER A 19 11.23 19.27 -31.98
C SER A 19 11.04 18.94 -30.49
N GLY A 20 12.10 19.09 -29.70
CA GLY A 20 12.06 18.81 -28.27
C GLY A 20 11.15 19.79 -27.53
N ALA A 21 10.12 19.27 -26.92
CA ALA A 21 9.62 19.90 -25.71
C ALA A 21 10.83 20.00 -24.72
N GLU A 22 11.06 21.17 -24.14
CA GLU A 22 12.09 21.30 -23.09
C GLU A 22 11.72 20.34 -21.95
N THR A 23 12.62 19.40 -21.63
CA THR A 23 12.42 18.51 -20.49
C THR A 23 12.23 19.32 -19.22
N GLU A 24 11.13 19.12 -18.51
CA GLU A 24 10.82 19.85 -17.30
C GLU A 24 11.92 19.65 -16.26
N ARG A 25 12.37 20.77 -15.68
CA ARG A 25 13.35 20.76 -14.60
C ARG A 25 12.65 20.77 -13.24
N VAL A 26 12.91 19.71 -12.47
CA VAL A 26 12.39 19.53 -11.11
C VAL A 26 13.51 19.73 -10.11
N GLU A 27 13.27 20.52 -9.07
CA GLU A 27 14.22 20.76 -7.99
C GLU A 27 13.90 19.92 -6.76
N VAL A 28 14.81 19.02 -6.39
CA VAL A 28 14.76 18.24 -5.16
C VAL A 28 15.71 18.83 -4.12
N LYS A 29 15.14 19.20 -2.97
CA LYS A 29 15.90 19.76 -1.83
C LYS A 29 16.08 18.67 -0.78
N LEU A 30 17.32 18.47 -0.36
CA LEU A 30 17.74 17.44 0.58
C LEU A 30 18.45 18.09 1.77
N ASP A 31 18.02 17.79 3.00
CA ASP A 31 18.70 18.23 4.22
C ASP A 31 19.05 17.00 5.07
N PRO A 32 20.19 16.33 4.79
CA PRO A 32 20.59 15.12 5.49
C PRO A 32 20.88 15.35 6.97
N GLY A 33 21.10 16.59 7.40
CA GLY A 33 21.28 16.95 8.79
C GLY A 33 20.01 16.97 9.61
N LYS A 34 18.83 17.03 8.99
CA LYS A 34 17.55 17.07 9.70
C LYS A 34 16.81 15.73 9.65
N VAL A 35 16.47 15.22 10.82
CA VAL A 35 15.57 14.05 10.95
C VAL A 35 14.15 14.47 10.59
N ARG A 36 13.49 13.73 9.71
CA ARG A 36 12.06 13.88 9.45
C ARG A 36 11.30 12.93 10.38
N ASN A 37 10.48 13.50 11.26
CA ASN A 37 9.61 12.76 12.16
C ASN A 37 8.16 12.93 11.70
N ILE A 38 7.56 11.87 11.19
CA ILE A 38 6.21 11.84 10.62
C ILE A 38 5.27 11.25 11.68
N GLY A 39 4.42 12.07 12.29
CA GLY A 39 3.46 11.62 13.30
C GLY A 39 4.08 10.86 14.48
N GLY A 40 5.36 11.10 14.79
CA GLY A 40 6.10 10.38 15.85
C GLY A 40 7.06 9.30 15.34
N VAL A 41 7.01 8.94 14.05
CA VAL A 41 7.86 7.91 13.43
C VAL A 41 9.00 8.58 12.66
N SER A 42 10.23 8.15 12.90
CA SER A 42 11.43 8.64 12.19
C SER A 42 12.30 7.52 11.60
N VAL A 43 11.98 6.27 11.87
CA VAL A 43 12.77 5.11 11.42
C VAL A 43 11.96 4.28 10.43
N PHE A 44 12.60 3.95 9.30
CA PHE A 44 12.04 3.07 8.29
C PHE A 44 11.95 1.64 8.83
N ASP A 45 10.75 1.10 8.95
CA ASP A 45 10.53 -0.29 9.36
C ASP A 45 10.30 -1.17 8.12
N ARG A 46 11.26 -2.03 7.82
CA ARG A 46 11.12 -3.00 6.72
C ARG A 46 9.95 -3.96 6.89
N ASN A 47 9.57 -4.29 8.14
CA ASN A 47 8.39 -5.12 8.38
C ASN A 47 7.08 -4.43 7.98
N GLN A 48 7.07 -3.10 7.96
CA GLN A 48 5.93 -2.31 7.53
C GLN A 48 5.80 -2.27 6.00
N PHE A 49 6.94 -2.14 5.28
CA PHE A 49 6.98 -1.75 3.88
C PHE A 49 7.51 -2.83 2.92
N ILE A 50 8.44 -3.68 3.35
CA ILE A 50 9.09 -4.68 2.49
C ILE A 50 8.58 -6.07 2.86
N THR A 51 7.42 -6.39 2.36
CA THR A 51 6.68 -7.60 2.69
C THR A 51 6.36 -8.42 1.45
N ILE A 52 5.99 -9.67 1.65
CA ILE A 52 5.50 -10.60 0.63
C ILE A 52 4.11 -11.10 1.05
N HIS A 53 3.21 -11.32 0.09
CA HIS A 53 1.89 -11.88 0.36
C HIS A 53 1.98 -13.40 0.57
N GLU A 54 2.65 -13.79 1.63
CA GLU A 54 2.86 -15.17 2.07
C GLU A 54 2.75 -15.25 3.59
N GLY A 55 2.37 -16.42 4.07
CA GLY A 55 2.22 -16.73 5.48
C GLY A 55 2.42 -18.22 5.77
N PHE A 56 1.74 -18.71 6.79
CA PHE A 56 1.89 -20.10 7.29
C PHE A 56 1.29 -21.14 6.36
N GLY A 57 0.25 -20.78 5.59
CA GLY A 57 -0.50 -21.68 4.72
C GLY A 57 0.23 -22.08 3.43
N SER A 58 1.35 -21.44 3.11
CA SER A 58 2.11 -21.68 1.88
C SER A 58 2.84 -23.03 1.93
N THR A 59 2.11 -24.11 1.67
CA THR A 59 2.62 -25.49 1.77
C THR A 59 3.57 -25.89 0.65
N ASP A 60 3.68 -25.09 -0.39
CA ASP A 60 4.52 -25.27 -1.56
C ASP A 60 5.90 -24.57 -1.48
N LEU A 61 6.15 -23.82 -0.40
CA LEU A 61 7.46 -23.27 -0.09
C LEU A 61 8.25 -24.25 0.77
N GLU A 62 9.45 -24.58 0.33
CA GLU A 62 10.41 -25.40 1.08
C GLU A 62 11.28 -24.55 2.00
N ASP A 63 12.03 -25.17 2.92
CA ASP A 63 12.97 -24.46 3.82
C ASP A 63 13.96 -23.58 3.06
N ALA A 64 14.39 -24.01 1.86
CA ALA A 64 15.28 -23.23 1.01
C ALA A 64 14.62 -21.95 0.47
N ASP A 65 13.33 -22.04 0.14
CA ASP A 65 12.55 -20.89 -0.35
C ASP A 65 12.33 -19.87 0.78
N LEU A 66 11.97 -20.37 1.98
CA LEU A 66 11.80 -19.51 3.16
C LEU A 66 13.09 -18.78 3.50
N LYS A 67 14.21 -19.49 3.48
CA LYS A 67 15.53 -18.89 3.69
C LYS A 67 15.88 -17.86 2.62
N TYR A 68 15.50 -18.12 1.37
CA TYR A 68 15.73 -17.20 0.26
C TYR A 68 14.91 -15.89 0.44
N ILE A 69 13.63 -16.01 0.82
CA ILE A 69 12.78 -14.85 1.12
C ILE A 69 13.41 -13.98 2.24
N GLU A 70 13.85 -14.62 3.32
CA GLU A 70 14.38 -13.91 4.50
C GLU A 70 15.78 -13.33 4.28
N GLU A 71 16.71 -14.11 3.70
CA GLU A 71 18.14 -13.75 3.65
C GLU A 71 18.55 -13.11 2.31
N VAL A 72 17.91 -13.48 1.20
CA VAL A 72 18.30 -12.99 -0.14
C VAL A 72 17.41 -11.85 -0.57
N LEU A 73 16.08 -11.99 -0.47
CA LEU A 73 15.14 -10.93 -0.78
C LEU A 73 15.00 -9.93 0.37
N GLU A 74 15.41 -10.29 1.60
CA GLU A 74 15.21 -9.50 2.83
C GLU A 74 13.75 -9.05 3.00
N ALA A 75 12.81 -9.91 2.59
CA ALA A 75 11.38 -9.66 2.68
C ALA A 75 10.79 -10.24 3.97
N ASN A 76 9.72 -9.62 4.44
CA ASN A 76 8.99 -10.04 5.64
C ASN A 76 7.66 -10.68 5.23
N TYR A 77 7.26 -11.76 5.91
CA TYR A 77 5.95 -12.39 5.66
C TYR A 77 4.84 -11.42 6.02
N GLY A 78 3.90 -11.22 5.10
CA GLY A 78 2.89 -10.19 5.19
C GLY A 78 1.54 -10.73 5.64
N ARG A 79 0.92 -11.59 4.82
CA ARG A 79 -0.46 -11.99 5.00
C ARG A 79 -0.70 -13.44 4.61
N ASP A 80 -1.43 -14.16 5.44
CA ASP A 80 -1.97 -15.48 5.17
C ASP A 80 -3.48 -15.38 4.97
N GLY A 81 -3.91 -15.48 3.73
CA GLY A 81 -5.31 -15.32 3.36
C GLY A 81 -6.19 -16.54 3.58
N GLY A 82 -5.65 -17.71 3.92
CA GLY A 82 -6.40 -18.94 3.82
C GLY A 82 -6.32 -19.94 4.97
N LEU A 83 -5.25 -19.94 5.73
CA LEU A 83 -4.96 -21.00 6.72
C LEU A 83 -6.14 -21.35 7.63
N ILE A 84 -6.78 -20.36 8.24
CA ILE A 84 -7.91 -20.59 9.16
C ILE A 84 -9.08 -21.25 8.43
N SER A 85 -9.40 -20.77 7.23
CA SER A 85 -10.52 -21.29 6.43
C SER A 85 -10.30 -22.74 5.99
N TRP A 86 -9.11 -23.07 5.53
CA TRP A 86 -8.78 -24.43 5.12
C TRP A 86 -8.68 -25.40 6.30
N MET A 87 -8.20 -24.94 7.44
CA MET A 87 -8.19 -25.75 8.65
C MET A 87 -9.60 -26.08 9.15
N ALA A 88 -10.60 -25.29 8.80
CA ALA A 88 -12.00 -25.58 9.10
C ALA A 88 -12.52 -26.82 8.37
N GLU A 89 -11.94 -27.18 7.21
CA GLU A 89 -12.35 -28.34 6.42
C GLU A 89 -12.17 -29.68 7.17
N ASP A 90 -11.19 -29.74 8.07
CA ASP A 90 -10.88 -30.95 8.83
C ASP A 90 -11.59 -31.02 10.19
N LEU A 91 -12.49 -30.08 10.48
CA LEU A 91 -13.12 -29.99 11.79
C LEU A 91 -14.40 -30.79 11.89
N PRO A 92 -14.53 -31.63 12.96
CA PRO A 92 -15.83 -32.19 13.33
C PRO A 92 -16.68 -31.14 14.07
N ALA A 93 -17.98 -31.26 13.86
CA ALA A 93 -18.94 -30.57 14.72
C ALA A 93 -18.90 -31.15 16.14
N ASP A 94 -19.26 -30.35 17.13
CA ASP A 94 -19.49 -30.81 18.50
C ASP A 94 -20.69 -31.78 18.49
N PRO A 95 -20.55 -33.03 19.01
CA PRO A 95 -21.63 -34.02 19.05
C PRO A 95 -22.89 -33.55 19.81
N ASP A 96 -22.69 -32.69 20.82
CA ASP A 96 -23.78 -32.18 21.66
C ASP A 96 -24.36 -30.87 21.14
N ASN A 97 -23.60 -30.14 20.30
CA ASN A 97 -24.03 -28.92 19.66
C ASN A 97 -23.47 -28.83 18.22
N PRO A 98 -24.14 -29.40 17.23
CA PRO A 98 -23.63 -29.52 15.86
C PRO A 98 -23.39 -28.18 15.14
N ASP A 99 -23.91 -27.07 15.66
CA ASP A 99 -23.64 -25.72 15.12
C ASP A 99 -22.28 -25.16 15.57
N MET A 100 -21.65 -25.80 16.55
CA MET A 100 -20.37 -25.39 17.10
C MET A 100 -19.26 -26.38 16.74
N PRO A 101 -17.99 -25.94 16.68
CA PRO A 101 -16.86 -26.85 16.50
C PRO A 101 -16.58 -27.64 17.77
N ASP A 102 -16.18 -28.91 17.63
CA ASP A 102 -15.68 -29.72 18.75
C ASP A 102 -14.32 -29.19 19.23
N VAL A 103 -14.33 -28.30 20.21
CA VAL A 103 -13.14 -27.64 20.77
C VAL A 103 -12.13 -28.67 21.29
N SER A 104 -12.56 -29.82 21.78
CA SER A 104 -11.66 -30.88 22.29
C SER A 104 -10.82 -31.50 21.18
N ARG A 105 -11.44 -31.77 20.04
CA ARG A 105 -10.75 -32.29 18.83
C ARG A 105 -9.95 -31.21 18.13
N LEU A 106 -10.46 -29.95 18.14
CA LEU A 106 -9.77 -28.78 17.65
C LEU A 106 -8.37 -28.67 18.25
N LYS A 107 -8.27 -28.76 19.60
CA LYS A 107 -7.00 -28.71 20.33
C LYS A 107 -6.03 -29.83 19.92
N ALA A 108 -6.55 -31.04 19.73
CA ALA A 108 -5.74 -32.18 19.31
C ALA A 108 -5.28 -32.08 17.86
N LEU A 109 -6.18 -31.63 16.95
CA LEU A 109 -5.90 -31.44 15.53
C LEU A 109 -4.84 -30.35 15.33
N PHE A 110 -4.99 -29.18 15.99
CA PHE A 110 -4.03 -28.08 15.87
C PHE A 110 -2.67 -28.46 16.43
N LYS A 111 -2.64 -29.15 17.57
CA LYS A 111 -1.39 -29.64 18.14
C LYS A 111 -0.65 -30.59 17.19
N LYS A 112 -1.39 -31.46 16.49
CA LYS A 112 -0.82 -32.41 15.56
C LYS A 112 -0.45 -31.77 14.23
N LYS A 113 -1.42 -31.19 13.52
CA LYS A 113 -1.18 -30.61 12.19
C LYS A 113 -0.30 -29.39 12.23
N PHE A 114 -0.59 -28.44 13.12
CA PHE A 114 0.11 -27.18 13.11
C PHE A 114 1.57 -27.33 13.56
N ARG A 115 1.82 -28.07 14.64
CA ARG A 115 3.19 -28.31 15.11
C ARG A 115 3.99 -29.24 14.21
N ASP A 116 3.36 -30.23 13.64
CA ASP A 116 4.04 -31.25 12.83
C ASP A 116 4.22 -30.79 11.37
N GLU A 117 3.27 -30.05 10.81
CA GLU A 117 3.27 -29.66 9.39
C GLU A 117 3.70 -28.22 9.15
N TYR A 118 3.34 -27.28 10.03
CA TYR A 118 3.58 -25.84 9.81
C TYR A 118 4.63 -25.23 10.75
N ALA A 119 4.65 -25.58 12.05
CA ALA A 119 5.66 -25.07 12.97
C ALA A 119 7.03 -25.75 12.83
N GLY A 120 7.09 -26.89 12.13
CA GLY A 120 8.35 -27.48 11.69
C GLY A 120 9.02 -26.68 10.58
N ARG A 121 8.29 -25.79 9.90
CA ARG A 121 8.84 -24.85 8.94
C ARG A 121 9.51 -23.73 9.71
N ARG A 122 10.77 -23.56 9.51
CA ARG A 122 11.68 -22.66 10.25
C ARG A 122 11.48 -21.19 9.91
N MET A 123 10.23 -20.71 9.88
CA MET A 123 9.98 -19.27 9.82
C MET A 123 10.55 -18.61 11.09
N ASN A 124 11.19 -17.48 10.93
CA ASN A 124 11.70 -16.73 12.07
C ASN A 124 10.54 -16.33 13.00
N PRO A 125 10.49 -16.77 14.27
CA PRO A 125 9.40 -16.46 15.19
C PRO A 125 9.11 -14.96 15.35
N SER A 126 10.13 -14.11 15.24
CA SER A 126 9.96 -12.65 15.32
C SER A 126 9.15 -12.07 14.15
N ASN A 127 9.05 -12.78 13.03
CA ASN A 127 8.23 -12.37 11.89
C ASN A 127 6.82 -12.95 11.97
N MET A 128 6.62 -14.05 12.71
CA MET A 128 5.35 -14.75 12.79
C MET A 128 4.25 -13.92 13.46
N GLU A 129 4.57 -13.22 14.54
CA GLU A 129 3.60 -12.38 15.27
C GLU A 129 3.04 -11.23 14.41
N LYS A 130 3.77 -10.82 13.37
CA LYS A 130 3.42 -9.71 12.47
C LYS A 130 2.66 -10.17 11.23
N VAL A 131 2.54 -11.47 10.96
CA VAL A 131 1.73 -11.99 9.86
C VAL A 131 0.26 -11.69 10.11
N ILE A 132 -0.41 -11.15 9.11
CA ILE A 132 -1.85 -10.91 9.15
C ILE A 132 -2.54 -12.23 8.77
N LEU A 133 -3.35 -12.77 9.69
CA LEU A 133 -4.25 -13.86 9.35
C LEU A 133 -5.57 -13.30 8.81
N CYS A 134 -6.11 -13.96 7.80
CA CYS A 134 -7.39 -13.61 7.21
C CYS A 134 -8.22 -14.86 6.95
N THR A 135 -9.55 -14.73 6.91
CA THR A 135 -10.44 -15.83 6.56
C THR A 135 -11.23 -15.53 5.27
N HIS A 136 -11.69 -16.58 4.62
CA HIS A 136 -12.57 -16.47 3.44
C HIS A 136 -14.04 -16.50 3.85
N PRO A 137 -14.82 -15.45 3.53
CA PRO A 137 -16.23 -15.38 3.95
C PRO A 137 -17.08 -16.50 3.34
N GLU A 138 -16.75 -16.99 2.14
CA GLU A 138 -17.46 -18.11 1.50
C GLU A 138 -17.41 -19.39 2.32
N ILE A 139 -16.36 -19.57 3.12
CA ILE A 139 -16.17 -20.74 4.00
C ILE A 139 -16.62 -20.40 5.41
N MET A 140 -16.22 -19.24 5.92
CA MET A 140 -16.28 -18.90 7.34
C MET A 140 -17.47 -18.04 7.73
N HIS A 141 -18.29 -17.54 6.77
CA HIS A 141 -19.48 -16.80 7.14
C HIS A 141 -20.50 -17.70 7.83
N GLY A 142 -20.85 -17.39 9.08
CA GLY A 142 -21.82 -18.14 9.86
C GLY A 142 -23.24 -17.86 9.41
N HIS A 143 -23.82 -18.76 8.62
CA HIS A 143 -25.22 -18.70 8.17
C HIS A 143 -25.84 -20.08 8.09
N ALA A 144 -27.16 -20.17 8.31
CA ALA A 144 -27.91 -21.42 8.14
C ALA A 144 -27.78 -21.92 6.70
N GLY A 145 -27.33 -23.12 6.49
CA GLY A 145 -27.12 -23.66 5.14
C GLY A 145 -25.67 -23.54 4.63
N ASN A 146 -24.74 -23.03 5.41
CA ASN A 146 -23.33 -23.09 5.07
C ASN A 146 -22.88 -24.56 4.96
N THR A 147 -22.42 -24.97 3.77
CA THR A 147 -21.95 -26.31 3.46
C THR A 147 -20.55 -26.31 2.89
N SER A 148 -19.81 -25.20 3.08
CA SER A 148 -18.48 -25.01 2.49
C SER A 148 -17.44 -26.02 3.00
N THR A 149 -17.69 -26.54 4.22
CA THR A 149 -16.84 -27.57 4.87
C THR A 149 -17.74 -28.64 5.47
N PRO A 150 -17.21 -29.82 5.89
CA PRO A 150 -17.99 -30.85 6.59
C PRO A 150 -18.70 -30.30 7.84
N TRP A 151 -18.07 -29.37 8.55
CA TRP A 151 -18.71 -28.68 9.67
C TRP A 151 -19.44 -27.43 9.24
N GLY A 152 -18.80 -26.48 8.53
CA GLY A 152 -19.29 -25.18 8.06
C GLY A 152 -20.05 -24.38 9.12
N PRO A 153 -19.51 -23.29 9.65
CA PRO A 153 -20.19 -22.52 10.71
C PRO A 153 -21.60 -22.10 10.28
N LYS A 154 -22.60 -22.38 11.12
CA LYS A 154 -24.02 -22.07 10.84
C LYS A 154 -24.47 -20.76 11.48
N THR A 155 -23.70 -20.22 12.42
CA THR A 155 -23.99 -18.97 13.13
C THR A 155 -22.75 -18.11 13.23
N PRO A 156 -22.90 -16.78 13.42
CA PRO A 156 -21.78 -15.89 13.70
C PRO A 156 -20.96 -16.31 14.93
N GLU A 157 -21.62 -16.84 15.96
CA GLU A 157 -20.98 -17.32 17.19
C GLU A 157 -20.08 -18.53 16.93
N ALA A 158 -20.52 -19.44 16.04
CA ALA A 158 -19.71 -20.60 15.66
C ALA A 158 -18.43 -20.19 14.92
N THR A 159 -18.53 -19.22 14.00
CA THR A 159 -17.36 -18.61 13.34
C THR A 159 -16.41 -17.97 14.35
N ALA A 160 -16.98 -17.19 15.29
CA ALA A 160 -16.20 -16.48 16.29
C ALA A 160 -15.51 -17.44 17.25
N GLU A 161 -16.21 -18.45 17.72
CA GLU A 161 -15.65 -19.49 18.60
C GLU A 161 -14.50 -20.24 17.91
N PHE A 162 -14.72 -20.71 16.69
CA PHE A 162 -13.68 -21.40 15.93
C PHE A 162 -12.42 -20.53 15.76
N THR A 163 -12.60 -19.30 15.26
CA THR A 163 -11.48 -18.38 15.00
C THR A 163 -10.70 -18.08 16.28
N ALA A 164 -11.41 -17.82 17.38
CA ALA A 164 -10.78 -17.54 18.67
C ALA A 164 -10.02 -18.73 19.24
N GLN A 165 -10.59 -19.96 19.15
CA GLN A 165 -9.94 -21.18 19.60
C GLN A 165 -8.76 -21.56 18.70
N PHE A 166 -8.86 -21.32 17.38
CA PHE A 166 -7.75 -21.50 16.46
C PHE A 166 -6.54 -20.67 16.91
N LEU A 167 -6.72 -19.36 17.06
CA LEU A 167 -5.66 -18.46 17.52
C LEU A 167 -5.07 -18.89 18.86
N LYS A 168 -5.91 -19.36 19.78
CA LYS A 168 -5.48 -19.80 21.12
C LYS A 168 -4.65 -21.08 21.12
N HIS A 169 -4.94 -22.01 20.22
CA HIS A 169 -4.43 -23.39 20.30
C HIS A 169 -3.54 -23.84 19.14
N ALA A 170 -3.62 -23.17 17.97
CA ALA A 170 -2.77 -23.48 16.83
C ALA A 170 -1.31 -23.04 17.05
N PHE A 171 -1.09 -22.02 17.84
CA PHE A 171 0.21 -21.39 18.06
C PHE A 171 0.62 -21.46 19.55
N SER A 172 1.93 -21.43 19.83
CA SER A 172 2.42 -21.02 21.14
C SER A 172 2.19 -19.52 21.35
N ASP A 173 2.23 -19.03 22.59
CA ASP A 173 2.04 -17.60 22.88
C ASP A 173 3.11 -16.72 22.22
N ALA A 174 4.32 -17.24 22.02
CA ALA A 174 5.42 -16.55 21.37
C ALA A 174 5.32 -16.48 19.83
N GLU A 175 4.57 -17.41 19.23
CA GLU A 175 4.46 -17.57 17.77
C GLU A 175 3.10 -17.13 17.24
N ARG A 176 2.14 -16.84 18.12
CA ARG A 176 0.78 -16.45 17.72
C ARG A 176 0.80 -15.16 16.91
N PRO A 177 0.25 -15.14 15.69
CA PRO A 177 -0.02 -13.91 14.97
C PRO A 177 -0.86 -12.94 15.80
N LYS A 178 -0.45 -11.68 15.80
CA LYS A 178 -1.10 -10.61 16.60
C LYS A 178 -2.09 -9.79 15.80
N ILE A 179 -2.34 -10.17 14.54
CA ILE A 179 -3.17 -9.38 13.63
C ILE A 179 -4.14 -10.31 12.91
N LEU A 180 -5.42 -10.02 13.01
CA LEU A 180 -6.51 -10.75 12.34
C LEU A 180 -7.37 -9.79 11.52
N GLU A 181 -7.48 -10.03 10.22
CA GLU A 181 -8.57 -9.57 9.39
C GLU A 181 -9.71 -10.60 9.44
N VAL A 182 -10.93 -10.16 9.76
CA VAL A 182 -12.03 -11.11 9.93
C VAL A 182 -12.34 -11.84 8.63
N TYR A 183 -12.46 -11.10 7.51
CA TYR A 183 -12.80 -11.67 6.19
C TYR A 183 -12.00 -11.01 5.07
N ASN A 184 -11.67 -11.78 4.03
CA ASN A 184 -11.13 -11.28 2.77
C ASN A 184 -12.25 -10.79 1.85
N GLU A 185 -12.26 -9.50 1.52
CA GLU A 185 -13.15 -8.88 0.53
C GLU A 185 -14.64 -9.23 0.69
N PRO A 186 -15.20 -9.13 1.91
CA PRO A 186 -16.52 -9.70 2.19
C PRO A 186 -17.66 -9.05 1.40
N PHE A 187 -17.61 -7.75 1.13
CA PHE A 187 -18.73 -7.03 0.54
C PHE A 187 -18.94 -7.34 -0.95
N VAL A 188 -17.86 -7.62 -1.70
CA VAL A 188 -17.99 -8.09 -3.09
C VAL A 188 -18.52 -9.51 -3.17
N LYS A 189 -18.35 -10.28 -2.09
CA LYS A 189 -18.81 -11.66 -1.96
C LYS A 189 -20.19 -11.78 -1.32
N ALA A 190 -20.70 -10.73 -0.69
CA ALA A 190 -22.00 -10.73 -0.01
C ALA A 190 -23.17 -11.15 -0.92
N LYS A 191 -23.08 -10.91 -2.23
CA LYS A 191 -24.11 -11.38 -3.19
C LYS A 191 -24.16 -12.91 -3.35
N LYS A 192 -23.07 -13.61 -2.99
CA LYS A 192 -22.99 -15.08 -3.05
C LYS A 192 -23.35 -15.73 -1.72
N ILE A 193 -23.41 -14.94 -0.66
CA ILE A 193 -23.70 -15.37 0.71
C ILE A 193 -25.07 -14.75 1.07
N PRO A 194 -26.01 -15.50 1.65
CA PRO A 194 -27.36 -14.96 1.96
C PRO A 194 -27.33 -14.02 3.17
N CYS A 195 -26.67 -12.87 3.03
CA CYS A 195 -26.57 -11.84 4.06
C CYS A 195 -26.53 -10.44 3.44
N THR A 196 -26.86 -9.43 4.24
CA THR A 196 -26.69 -8.01 3.92
C THR A 196 -25.27 -7.53 4.30
N ILE A 197 -24.90 -6.34 3.85
CA ILE A 197 -23.64 -5.70 4.25
C ILE A 197 -23.65 -5.41 5.75
N GLU A 198 -24.77 -4.98 6.31
CA GLU A 198 -24.94 -4.71 7.72
C GLU A 198 -24.75 -5.97 8.58
N GLU A 199 -25.34 -7.10 8.18
CA GLU A 199 -25.14 -8.39 8.84
C GLU A 199 -23.67 -8.83 8.77
N MET A 200 -23.01 -8.59 7.63
CA MET A 200 -21.58 -8.85 7.49
C MET A 200 -20.74 -7.99 8.46
N CYS A 201 -21.11 -6.71 8.63
CA CYS A 201 -20.46 -5.83 9.61
C CYS A 201 -20.70 -6.33 11.06
N GLU A 202 -21.92 -6.76 11.39
CA GLU A 202 -22.20 -7.30 12.73
C GLU A 202 -21.43 -8.60 13.00
N GLN A 203 -21.19 -9.42 12.01
CA GLN A 203 -20.33 -10.60 12.17
C GLN A 203 -18.90 -10.22 12.56
N HIS A 204 -18.34 -9.14 12.00
CA HIS A 204 -17.03 -8.63 12.43
C HIS A 204 -17.04 -8.31 13.94
N ASN A 205 -18.11 -7.72 14.44
CA ASN A 205 -18.28 -7.45 15.87
C ASN A 205 -18.28 -8.71 16.72
N VAL A 206 -19.02 -9.73 16.31
CA VAL A 206 -19.11 -11.01 17.05
C VAL A 206 -17.75 -11.69 17.09
N VAL A 207 -17.07 -11.78 15.95
CA VAL A 207 -15.72 -12.38 15.87
C VAL A 207 -14.72 -11.58 16.71
N ALA A 208 -14.70 -10.24 16.58
CA ALA A 208 -13.76 -9.41 17.31
C ALA A 208 -13.90 -9.54 18.82
N ARG A 209 -15.14 -9.49 19.35
CA ARG A 209 -15.39 -9.66 20.78
C ARG A 209 -14.87 -11.01 21.29
N ARG A 210 -15.19 -12.11 20.60
CA ARG A 210 -14.79 -13.44 21.03
C ARG A 210 -13.28 -13.67 20.90
N VAL A 211 -12.67 -13.17 19.82
CA VAL A 211 -11.19 -13.25 19.65
C VAL A 211 -10.49 -12.50 20.78
N LYS A 212 -10.88 -11.26 21.07
CA LYS A 212 -10.26 -10.44 22.14
C LYS A 212 -10.47 -11.01 23.53
N GLU A 213 -11.59 -11.71 23.76
CA GLU A 213 -11.85 -12.39 25.04
C GLU A 213 -10.85 -13.52 25.29
N LEU A 214 -10.54 -14.35 24.28
CA LEU A 214 -9.62 -15.48 24.41
C LEU A 214 -8.15 -15.13 24.11
N ASN A 215 -7.92 -14.11 23.28
CA ASN A 215 -6.62 -13.68 22.80
C ASN A 215 -6.52 -12.16 22.88
N PRO A 216 -6.39 -11.58 24.11
CA PRO A 216 -6.45 -10.14 24.32
C PRO A 216 -5.30 -9.35 23.69
N ASP A 217 -4.26 -10.04 23.25
CA ASP A 217 -3.07 -9.51 22.58
C ASP A 217 -3.19 -9.50 21.05
N VAL A 218 -4.32 -9.96 20.48
CA VAL A 218 -4.58 -9.96 19.05
C VAL A 218 -5.40 -8.73 18.66
N MET A 219 -4.86 -7.94 17.73
CA MET A 219 -5.59 -6.86 17.06
C MET A 219 -6.54 -7.44 16.02
N VAL A 220 -7.78 -6.98 16.02
CA VAL A 220 -8.80 -7.42 15.06
C VAL A 220 -9.29 -6.23 14.25
N GLY A 221 -9.33 -6.38 12.93
CA GLY A 221 -9.78 -5.32 12.05
C GLY A 221 -10.37 -5.83 10.74
N GLY A 222 -10.57 -4.93 9.84
CA GLY A 222 -11.17 -5.19 8.53
C GLY A 222 -11.48 -3.88 7.79
N TYR A 223 -12.26 -3.95 6.74
CA TYR A 223 -12.89 -5.22 6.26
C TYR A 223 -12.16 -5.85 5.06
N SER A 224 -10.86 -5.53 4.85
CA SER A 224 -10.11 -6.06 3.69
C SER A 224 -10.82 -5.67 2.38
N ALA A 225 -11.03 -4.37 2.20
CA ALA A 225 -11.95 -3.82 1.21
C ALA A 225 -11.41 -3.97 -0.21
N ALA A 226 -12.07 -4.79 -1.03
CA ALA A 226 -11.90 -4.74 -2.48
C ALA A 226 -12.59 -3.50 -3.08
N TRP A 227 -12.08 -3.04 -4.23
CA TRP A 227 -12.68 -1.97 -5.04
C TRP A 227 -13.00 -0.70 -4.26
N VAL A 228 -11.96 -0.08 -3.75
CA VAL A 228 -12.06 1.15 -2.96
C VAL A 228 -12.37 2.33 -3.90
N GLU A 229 -13.55 2.29 -4.53
CA GLU A 229 -14.07 3.33 -5.44
C GLU A 229 -14.99 4.28 -4.68
N VAL A 230 -14.45 4.87 -3.62
CA VAL A 230 -15.22 5.66 -2.65
C VAL A 230 -16.01 6.81 -3.27
N GLU A 231 -15.47 7.41 -4.34
CA GLU A 231 -16.04 8.54 -5.09
C GLU A 231 -17.22 8.14 -6.02
N SER A 232 -17.36 6.84 -6.30
CA SER A 232 -18.35 6.35 -7.25
C SER A 232 -19.78 6.76 -6.85
N ARG A 233 -20.56 7.18 -7.84
CA ARG A 233 -21.94 7.67 -7.66
C ARG A 233 -22.03 8.78 -6.63
N ASN A 234 -21.16 9.77 -6.74
CA ASN A 234 -21.10 10.92 -5.85
C ASN A 234 -20.94 10.51 -4.37
N PHE A 235 -20.04 9.57 -4.09
CA PHE A 235 -19.72 8.99 -2.78
C PHE A 235 -20.82 8.06 -2.19
N ASP A 236 -21.77 7.56 -2.98
CA ASP A 236 -22.69 6.52 -2.51
C ASP A 236 -21.96 5.23 -2.16
N HIS A 237 -20.86 4.91 -2.86
CA HIS A 237 -20.04 3.75 -2.52
C HIS A 237 -19.38 3.90 -1.16
N TRP A 238 -18.84 5.09 -0.85
CA TRP A 238 -18.34 5.41 0.49
C TRP A 238 -19.41 5.21 1.54
N ASN A 239 -20.58 5.81 1.34
CA ASN A 239 -21.66 5.77 2.30
C ASN A 239 -22.19 4.35 2.54
N GLY A 240 -22.35 3.56 1.47
CA GLY A 240 -22.92 2.21 1.55
C GLY A 240 -21.96 1.12 2.01
N TRP A 241 -20.64 1.36 1.95
CA TRP A 241 -19.64 0.33 2.25
C TRP A 241 -18.70 0.75 3.38
N GLN A 242 -17.71 1.60 3.12
CA GLN A 242 -16.67 1.93 4.10
C GLN A 242 -17.24 2.63 5.33
N LYS A 243 -18.09 3.63 5.11
CA LYS A 243 -18.75 4.34 6.19
C LYS A 243 -19.68 3.43 6.99
N THR A 244 -20.48 2.59 6.30
CA THR A 244 -21.37 1.60 6.96
C THR A 244 -20.54 0.65 7.83
N PHE A 245 -19.41 0.14 7.33
CA PHE A 245 -18.53 -0.70 8.14
C PHE A 245 -17.99 0.04 9.37
N MET A 246 -17.48 1.25 9.19
CA MET A 246 -16.97 2.06 10.30
C MET A 246 -18.06 2.41 11.31
N ASP A 247 -19.31 2.61 10.84
CA ASP A 247 -20.44 2.93 11.70
C ASP A 247 -20.90 1.75 12.55
N ILE A 248 -20.92 0.55 12.00
CA ILE A 248 -21.47 -0.65 12.66
C ILE A 248 -20.37 -1.39 13.42
N ALA A 249 -19.22 -1.64 12.80
CA ALA A 249 -18.18 -2.48 13.37
C ALA A 249 -17.08 -1.69 14.09
N GLY A 250 -16.92 -0.41 13.77
CA GLY A 250 -15.73 0.36 14.07
C GLY A 250 -15.32 0.42 15.55
N GLU A 251 -16.25 0.38 16.50
CA GLU A 251 -15.92 0.37 17.93
C GLU A 251 -15.11 -0.87 18.35
N ASN A 252 -15.34 -2.01 17.69
CA ASN A 252 -14.65 -3.26 17.97
C ASN A 252 -13.40 -3.50 17.12
N MET A 253 -13.18 -2.69 16.07
CA MET A 253 -12.01 -2.80 15.18
C MET A 253 -10.84 -1.98 15.73
N ASP A 254 -9.63 -2.56 15.66
CA ASP A 254 -8.38 -1.89 16.05
C ASP A 254 -7.73 -1.17 14.87
N PHE A 255 -8.02 -1.59 13.63
CA PHE A 255 -7.49 -1.02 12.39
C PHE A 255 -8.49 -1.16 11.24
N TRP A 256 -8.23 -0.41 10.17
CA TRP A 256 -8.93 -0.54 8.88
C TRP A 256 -8.03 -1.26 7.89
N SER A 257 -8.58 -2.06 6.97
CA SER A 257 -7.79 -2.69 5.93
C SER A 257 -8.42 -2.57 4.54
N TYR A 258 -7.55 -2.36 3.54
CA TYR A 258 -7.94 -2.06 2.16
C TYR A 258 -7.02 -2.75 1.17
N HIS A 259 -7.61 -3.08 -0.01
CA HIS A 259 -6.89 -3.52 -1.20
C HIS A 259 -6.89 -2.39 -2.22
N ILE A 260 -5.73 -1.89 -2.60
CA ILE A 260 -5.57 -0.76 -3.50
C ILE A 260 -4.78 -1.21 -4.72
N TYR A 261 -5.46 -1.30 -5.87
CA TYR A 261 -4.87 -1.75 -7.12
C TYR A 261 -4.97 -0.71 -8.21
N ASP A 262 -3.87 -0.54 -8.95
CA ASP A 262 -3.85 0.08 -10.27
C ASP A 262 -4.32 -0.91 -11.34
N GLY A 263 -4.45 -0.44 -12.57
CA GLY A 263 -4.83 -1.23 -13.73
C GLY A 263 -6.32 -1.21 -13.99
N VAL A 264 -6.94 -2.37 -14.19
CA VAL A 264 -8.35 -2.45 -14.54
C VAL A 264 -9.18 -3.12 -13.45
N ASN A 265 -10.41 -2.66 -13.28
CA ASN A 265 -11.38 -3.38 -12.45
C ASN A 265 -11.95 -4.59 -13.22
N VAL A 266 -12.82 -5.38 -12.58
CA VAL A 266 -13.44 -6.57 -13.20
C VAL A 266 -14.31 -6.28 -14.42
N GLN A 267 -14.71 -5.02 -14.65
CA GLN A 267 -15.41 -4.56 -15.84
C GLN A 267 -14.47 -4.07 -16.94
N GLY A 268 -13.15 -4.12 -16.72
CA GLY A 268 -12.15 -3.62 -17.67
C GLY A 268 -11.99 -2.10 -17.66
N THR A 269 -12.50 -1.39 -16.67
CA THR A 269 -12.37 0.06 -16.55
C THR A 269 -11.06 0.43 -15.87
N PRO A 270 -10.23 1.30 -16.48
CA PRO A 270 -8.97 1.76 -15.87
C PRO A 270 -9.17 2.40 -14.49
N ARG A 271 -8.25 2.12 -13.57
CA ARG A 271 -8.26 2.62 -12.19
C ARG A 271 -6.83 2.77 -11.69
N ASN A 272 -6.16 3.84 -12.12
CA ASN A 272 -4.84 4.14 -11.58
C ASN A 272 -5.00 4.88 -10.25
N ARG A 273 -4.36 4.36 -9.21
CA ARG A 273 -4.51 4.85 -7.84
C ARG A 273 -3.22 5.37 -7.25
N THR A 274 -2.09 5.04 -7.87
CA THR A 274 -0.77 5.49 -7.43
C THR A 274 -0.73 7.02 -7.34
N GLY A 275 -0.20 7.55 -6.24
CA GLY A 275 -0.14 8.98 -5.98
C GLY A 275 -1.44 9.55 -5.41
N SER A 276 -1.98 10.60 -5.99
CA SER A 276 -3.03 11.44 -5.43
C SER A 276 -4.32 10.70 -5.09
N ASN A 277 -4.71 9.69 -5.87
CA ASN A 277 -5.93 8.94 -5.59
C ASN A 277 -5.81 8.09 -4.31
N SER A 278 -4.71 7.33 -4.13
CA SER A 278 -4.45 6.56 -2.90
C SER A 278 -4.39 7.47 -1.67
N GLU A 279 -3.76 8.62 -1.80
CA GLU A 279 -3.67 9.60 -0.71
C GLU A 279 -5.04 10.18 -0.35
N ALA A 280 -5.89 10.50 -1.34
CA ALA A 280 -7.25 10.96 -1.10
C ALA A 280 -8.12 9.91 -0.38
N ILE A 281 -7.97 8.64 -0.73
CA ILE A 281 -8.66 7.53 -0.05
C ILE A 281 -8.24 7.47 1.41
N MET A 282 -6.93 7.48 1.70
CA MET A 282 -6.42 7.42 3.06
C MET A 282 -6.83 8.65 3.89
N ASP A 283 -6.74 9.87 3.32
CA ASP A 283 -7.13 11.09 3.98
C ASP A 283 -8.64 11.12 4.33
N LEU A 284 -9.50 10.58 3.47
CA LEU A 284 -10.94 10.47 3.75
C LEU A 284 -11.22 9.48 4.89
N ILE A 285 -10.58 8.31 4.87
CA ILE A 285 -10.71 7.28 5.91
C ILE A 285 -10.24 7.84 7.26
N ASP A 286 -9.06 8.46 7.29
CA ASP A 286 -8.48 9.05 8.50
C ASP A 286 -9.35 10.20 9.04
N THR A 287 -9.82 11.09 8.16
CA THR A 287 -10.70 12.19 8.54
C THR A 287 -11.99 11.68 9.18
N TYR A 288 -12.66 10.70 8.56
CA TYR A 288 -13.88 10.14 9.11
C TYR A 288 -13.63 9.36 10.41
N SER A 289 -12.56 8.58 10.47
CA SER A 289 -12.13 7.87 11.69
C SER A 289 -11.89 8.86 12.84
N HIS A 290 -11.19 9.96 12.57
CA HIS A 290 -10.96 11.01 13.56
C HIS A 290 -12.24 11.68 14.03
N ILE A 291 -13.15 12.04 13.12
CA ILE A 291 -14.45 12.65 13.47
C ILE A 291 -15.28 11.73 14.34
N LYS A 292 -15.34 10.44 13.99
CA LYS A 292 -16.22 9.48 14.66
C LYS A 292 -15.67 8.95 15.97
N PHE A 293 -14.37 8.64 16.04
CA PHE A 293 -13.75 7.96 17.17
C PHE A 293 -12.79 8.87 17.98
N GLY A 294 -12.62 10.13 17.57
CA GLY A 294 -11.66 11.04 18.20
C GLY A 294 -10.19 10.74 17.85
N VAL A 295 -9.95 9.69 17.05
CA VAL A 295 -8.63 9.25 16.61
C VAL A 295 -8.72 8.65 15.20
N ALA A 296 -7.74 8.93 14.37
CA ALA A 296 -7.54 8.20 13.14
C ALA A 296 -6.94 6.82 13.46
N LYS A 297 -7.76 5.76 13.46
CA LYS A 297 -7.28 4.40 13.70
C LYS A 297 -6.31 3.98 12.60
N PRO A 298 -5.30 3.12 12.90
CA PRO A 298 -4.31 2.69 11.90
C PRO A 298 -4.94 2.05 10.68
N ILE A 299 -4.23 2.13 9.55
CA ILE A 299 -4.62 1.52 8.28
C ILE A 299 -3.61 0.41 7.93
N MET A 300 -4.07 -0.66 7.33
CA MET A 300 -3.26 -1.67 6.65
C MET A 300 -3.66 -1.75 5.19
N ILE A 301 -2.69 -1.69 4.29
CA ILE A 301 -2.90 -1.98 2.88
C ILE A 301 -2.51 -3.44 2.67
N THR A 302 -3.49 -4.32 2.83
CA THR A 302 -3.25 -5.76 2.92
C THR A 302 -3.12 -6.45 1.57
N GLU A 303 -3.45 -5.73 0.50
CA GLU A 303 -3.05 -6.03 -0.87
C GLU A 303 -2.88 -4.74 -1.66
N TYR A 304 -1.80 -4.63 -2.45
CA TYR A 304 -1.64 -3.56 -3.41
C TYR A 304 -0.81 -4.01 -4.62
N GLY A 305 -0.89 -3.24 -5.70
CA GLY A 305 -0.17 -3.49 -6.94
C GLY A 305 -1.02 -3.16 -8.16
N LYS A 306 -0.87 -3.91 -9.24
CA LYS A 306 -1.61 -3.72 -10.49
C LYS A 306 -2.38 -4.98 -10.86
N ILE A 307 -3.66 -4.82 -11.21
CA ILE A 307 -4.44 -5.85 -11.88
C ILE A 307 -4.24 -5.66 -13.38
N PRO A 308 -3.51 -6.56 -14.07
CA PRO A 308 -3.33 -6.46 -15.51
C PRO A 308 -4.66 -6.73 -16.24
N GLU A 309 -4.75 -6.33 -17.50
CA GLU A 309 -5.91 -6.61 -18.35
C GLU A 309 -6.18 -8.11 -18.46
N GLY A 310 -7.45 -8.47 -18.51
CA GLY A 310 -7.92 -9.84 -18.58
C GLY A 310 -8.05 -10.53 -17.23
N ASN A 311 -8.34 -11.84 -17.25
CA ASN A 311 -8.52 -12.59 -16.02
C ASN A 311 -7.16 -12.83 -15.32
N MET A 312 -7.05 -12.42 -14.06
CA MET A 312 -5.83 -12.53 -13.25
C MET A 312 -5.26 -13.95 -13.21
N ASN A 313 -6.12 -14.96 -13.12
CA ASN A 313 -5.73 -16.36 -12.97
C ASN A 313 -5.37 -17.06 -14.29
N THR A 314 -5.54 -16.39 -15.43
CA THR A 314 -5.48 -16.99 -16.74
C THR A 314 -4.46 -16.37 -17.68
N MET A 315 -3.64 -15.45 -17.16
CA MET A 315 -2.67 -14.72 -17.96
C MET A 315 -1.31 -15.39 -17.91
N PRO A 316 -0.73 -15.78 -19.05
CA PRO A 316 0.63 -16.30 -19.07
C PRO A 316 1.63 -15.26 -18.55
N TYR A 317 2.74 -15.73 -17.99
CA TYR A 317 3.85 -14.87 -17.61
C TYR A 317 4.35 -14.05 -18.80
N SER A 318 4.57 -12.75 -18.58
CA SER A 318 5.36 -11.90 -19.48
C SER A 318 6.19 -10.90 -18.68
N ALA A 319 7.38 -10.57 -19.19
CA ALA A 319 8.25 -9.58 -18.58
C ALA A 319 7.63 -8.18 -18.61
N GLU A 320 6.91 -7.84 -19.67
CA GLU A 320 6.17 -6.58 -19.83
C GLU A 320 5.10 -6.39 -18.72
N ARG A 321 4.35 -7.48 -18.40
CA ARG A 321 3.42 -7.43 -17.26
C ARG A 321 4.12 -7.23 -15.94
N SER A 322 5.23 -7.93 -15.73
CA SER A 322 6.05 -7.73 -14.54
C SER A 322 6.56 -6.30 -14.43
N ALA A 323 6.93 -5.67 -15.56
CA ALA A 323 7.34 -4.27 -15.60
C ALA A 323 6.20 -3.34 -15.14
N GLY A 324 4.99 -3.47 -15.70
CA GLY A 324 3.83 -2.70 -15.28
C GLY A 324 3.39 -2.94 -13.83
N MET A 325 3.55 -4.18 -13.33
CA MET A 325 3.28 -4.49 -11.92
C MET A 325 4.33 -3.90 -10.98
N LEU A 326 5.59 -3.88 -11.39
CA LEU A 326 6.67 -3.24 -10.65
C LEU A 326 6.50 -1.72 -10.61
N TYR A 327 6.14 -1.09 -11.74
CA TYR A 327 5.81 0.34 -11.77
C TYR A 327 4.79 0.71 -10.70
N SER A 328 3.66 0.00 -10.69
CA SER A 328 2.60 0.22 -9.70
C SER A 328 3.06 -0.06 -8.27
N ALA A 329 3.73 -1.20 -8.03
CA ALA A 329 4.18 -1.56 -6.69
C ALA A 329 5.20 -0.56 -6.12
N MET A 330 6.14 -0.08 -6.96
CA MET A 330 7.12 0.92 -6.57
C MET A 330 6.46 2.28 -6.31
N GLY A 331 5.58 2.75 -7.20
CA GLY A 331 4.90 4.04 -7.08
C GLY A 331 3.98 4.10 -5.86
N GLN A 332 3.22 3.03 -5.60
CA GLN A 332 2.39 2.93 -4.41
C GLN A 332 3.25 2.87 -3.14
N LEU A 333 4.34 2.09 -3.13
CA LEU A 333 5.24 2.05 -1.98
C LEU A 333 5.85 3.42 -1.68
N MET A 334 6.32 4.14 -2.70
CA MET A 334 6.84 5.50 -2.55
C MET A 334 5.78 6.45 -1.96
N THR A 335 4.52 6.29 -2.32
CA THR A 335 3.39 7.02 -1.73
C THR A 335 3.16 6.63 -0.27
N TYR A 336 3.16 5.32 0.03
CA TYR A 336 2.90 4.81 1.39
C TYR A 336 4.01 5.17 2.38
N MET A 337 5.24 5.30 1.93
CA MET A 337 6.37 5.71 2.77
C MET A 337 6.25 7.15 3.31
N ASP A 338 5.33 7.97 2.81
CA ASP A 338 4.97 9.25 3.41
C ASP A 338 3.99 9.15 4.59
N HIS A 339 3.50 7.93 4.88
CA HIS A 339 2.49 7.66 5.91
C HIS A 339 2.92 6.60 6.95
N PRO A 340 4.17 6.60 7.45
CA PRO A 340 4.65 5.53 8.34
C PRO A 340 3.95 5.51 9.70
N ASP A 341 3.33 6.62 10.11
CA ASP A 341 2.56 6.77 11.34
C ASP A 341 1.12 6.26 11.20
N ARG A 342 0.60 6.17 9.97
CA ARG A 342 -0.78 5.76 9.68
C ARG A 342 -0.88 4.32 9.21
N LEU A 343 0.09 3.87 8.42
CA LEU A 343 0.12 2.54 7.83
C LEU A 343 0.85 1.59 8.77
N MET A 344 0.19 0.57 9.27
CA MET A 344 0.86 -0.47 10.06
C MET A 344 1.60 -1.47 9.19
N ARG A 345 1.00 -1.84 8.04
CA ARG A 345 1.59 -2.73 7.05
C ARG A 345 1.09 -2.41 5.65
N THR A 346 1.97 -2.64 4.67
CA THR A 346 1.65 -2.56 3.25
C THR A 346 2.18 -3.82 2.57
N ILE A 347 1.33 -4.52 1.83
CA ILE A 347 1.64 -5.85 1.30
C ILE A 347 1.40 -5.86 -0.20
N PRO A 348 2.48 -5.85 -1.02
CA PRO A 348 2.32 -6.05 -2.46
C PRO A 348 1.73 -7.44 -2.70
N PHE A 349 0.80 -7.54 -3.63
CA PHE A 349 0.20 -8.83 -3.97
C PHE A 349 1.19 -9.65 -4.81
N PHE A 350 2.32 -9.99 -4.20
CA PHE A 350 3.34 -10.86 -4.76
C PHE A 350 3.36 -12.14 -3.94
N LEU A 351 3.06 -13.26 -4.63
CA LEU A 351 3.00 -14.59 -4.08
C LEU A 351 4.31 -15.34 -4.35
N GLY A 352 4.63 -16.33 -3.55
CA GLY A 352 5.78 -17.19 -3.77
C GLY A 352 5.62 -18.07 -5.02
N LYS A 353 5.40 -19.35 -4.83
CA LYS A 353 5.17 -20.34 -5.91
C LYS A 353 3.71 -20.48 -6.28
N ALA A 354 2.81 -20.40 -5.30
CA ALA A 354 1.36 -20.58 -5.41
C ALA A 354 0.96 -21.70 -6.39
N THR A 355 1.54 -22.90 -6.16
CA THR A 355 1.41 -24.04 -7.08
C THR A 355 -0.02 -24.50 -7.29
N TRP A 356 -0.89 -24.23 -6.33
CA TRP A 356 -2.33 -24.47 -6.40
C TRP A 356 -3.02 -23.71 -7.56
N THR A 357 -2.45 -22.58 -8.02
CA THR A 357 -3.02 -21.80 -9.13
C THR A 357 -2.87 -22.48 -10.50
N TYR A 358 -1.89 -23.38 -10.66
CA TYR A 358 -1.64 -24.05 -11.94
C TYR A 358 -2.71 -25.10 -12.28
N ASP A 359 -3.35 -25.66 -11.28
CA ASP A 359 -4.35 -26.72 -11.43
C ASP A 359 -5.79 -26.18 -11.38
N MET A 360 -5.98 -24.85 -11.30
CA MET A 360 -7.30 -24.24 -11.34
C MET A 360 -7.95 -24.46 -12.72
N THR A 361 -9.19 -24.94 -12.72
CA THR A 361 -9.98 -25.19 -13.93
C THR A 361 -10.25 -23.92 -14.76
N GLU A 362 -10.11 -22.78 -14.13
CA GLU A 362 -10.28 -21.45 -14.74
C GLU A 362 -8.99 -20.96 -15.43
N ASN A 363 -7.87 -21.66 -15.30
CA ASN A 363 -6.64 -21.32 -16.00
C ASN A 363 -6.73 -21.81 -17.46
N PRO A 364 -6.88 -20.91 -18.47
CA PRO A 364 -7.04 -21.32 -19.87
C PRO A 364 -5.76 -21.90 -20.47
N VAL A 365 -4.62 -21.73 -19.82
CA VAL A 365 -3.33 -22.28 -20.20
C VAL A 365 -2.79 -23.13 -19.06
N PRO A 366 -3.15 -24.42 -18.96
CA PRO A 366 -2.68 -25.29 -17.91
C PRO A 366 -1.15 -25.28 -17.78
N GLY A 367 -0.63 -25.04 -16.59
CA GLY A 367 0.81 -24.99 -16.31
C GLY A 367 1.47 -23.63 -16.52
N GLU A 368 0.75 -22.61 -16.96
CA GLU A 368 1.28 -21.24 -17.00
C GLU A 368 1.20 -20.54 -15.64
N ALA A 369 2.20 -19.70 -15.37
CA ALA A 369 2.29 -18.99 -14.11
C ALA A 369 1.24 -17.86 -14.02
N ASN A 370 0.61 -17.73 -12.86
CA ASN A 370 -0.11 -16.55 -12.47
C ASN A 370 0.82 -15.31 -12.51
N PRO A 371 0.39 -14.15 -12.98
CA PRO A 371 1.24 -12.96 -13.12
C PRO A 371 1.83 -12.43 -11.81
N PHE A 372 1.27 -12.79 -10.65
CA PHE A 372 1.68 -12.30 -9.32
C PHE A 372 2.78 -13.13 -8.65
N LEU A 373 3.28 -14.20 -9.31
CA LEU A 373 4.25 -15.11 -8.71
C LEU A 373 5.68 -14.58 -8.77
N LEU A 374 6.43 -14.73 -7.68
CA LEU A 374 7.87 -14.52 -7.65
C LEU A 374 8.64 -15.65 -8.33
N TRP A 375 8.10 -16.86 -8.29
CA TRP A 375 8.67 -18.03 -8.98
C TRP A 375 7.63 -18.70 -9.88
N ARG A 376 8.01 -18.91 -11.12
CA ARG A 376 7.20 -19.65 -12.09
C ARG A 376 7.75 -21.05 -12.32
N ARG A 377 6.87 -22.04 -12.45
CA ARG A 377 7.22 -23.42 -12.79
C ARG A 377 7.63 -23.49 -14.28
N LEU A 378 8.77 -24.16 -14.52
CA LEU A 378 9.25 -24.45 -15.87
C LEU A 378 8.73 -25.79 -16.36
N ALA A 379 8.90 -26.07 -17.67
CA ALA A 379 8.42 -27.29 -18.31
C ALA A 379 9.03 -28.58 -17.72
N ASP A 380 10.21 -28.53 -17.12
CA ASP A 380 10.88 -29.65 -16.45
C ASP A 380 10.44 -29.81 -14.97
N GLY A 381 9.51 -28.98 -14.49
CA GLY A 381 9.01 -28.97 -13.12
C GLY A 381 9.86 -28.15 -12.13
N SER A 382 11.01 -27.64 -12.54
CA SER A 382 11.79 -26.71 -11.73
C SER A 382 11.13 -25.32 -11.66
N PHE A 383 11.62 -24.47 -10.76
CA PHE A 383 11.14 -23.09 -10.61
C PHE A 383 12.22 -22.09 -11.01
N ALA A 384 11.80 -21.00 -11.65
CA ALA A 384 12.65 -19.85 -11.97
C ALA A 384 12.01 -18.57 -11.42
N GLU A 385 12.85 -17.62 -11.02
CA GLU A 385 12.39 -16.28 -10.64
C GLU A 385 11.69 -15.58 -11.81
N THR A 386 10.68 -14.79 -11.46
CA THR A 386 10.10 -13.79 -12.36
C THR A 386 10.77 -12.44 -12.11
N ASP A 387 10.52 -11.48 -13.01
CA ASP A 387 11.07 -10.14 -12.84
C ASP A 387 10.48 -9.40 -11.61
N LEU A 388 9.40 -9.89 -10.97
CA LEU A 388 8.85 -9.30 -9.75
C LEU A 388 9.81 -9.34 -8.55
N THR A 389 10.78 -10.27 -8.54
CA THR A 389 11.83 -10.31 -7.52
C THR A 389 12.69 -9.04 -7.50
N LEU A 390 12.72 -8.28 -8.61
CA LEU A 390 13.46 -7.02 -8.73
C LEU A 390 12.95 -5.95 -7.75
N PHE A 391 11.69 -6.02 -7.32
CA PHE A 391 11.18 -5.19 -6.23
C PHE A 391 12.04 -5.34 -4.97
N TYR A 392 12.26 -6.55 -4.52
CA TYR A 392 13.04 -6.84 -3.30
C TYR A 392 14.52 -6.53 -3.48
N TYR A 393 15.08 -6.86 -4.63
CA TYR A 393 16.48 -6.54 -4.94
C TYR A 393 16.72 -5.02 -4.95
N PHE A 394 15.76 -4.22 -5.41
CA PHE A 394 15.89 -2.77 -5.35
C PHE A 394 15.95 -2.27 -3.91
N TRP A 395 15.10 -2.78 -3.02
CA TRP A 395 15.05 -2.38 -1.61
C TRP A 395 16.03 -3.09 -0.70
N LYS A 396 16.89 -3.96 -1.24
CA LYS A 396 17.86 -4.71 -0.46
C LYS A 396 18.85 -3.79 0.24
N GLY A 397 19.04 -4.00 1.55
CA GLY A 397 19.96 -3.24 2.39
C GLY A 397 19.48 -1.82 2.73
N VAL A 398 18.25 -1.43 2.40
CA VAL A 398 17.70 -0.11 2.74
C VAL A 398 17.16 -0.13 4.15
N ASN A 399 17.72 0.74 5.01
CA ASN A 399 17.34 0.94 6.41
C ASN A 399 17.61 2.41 6.79
N GLY A 400 17.25 2.77 8.02
CA GLY A 400 17.70 4.01 8.64
C GLY A 400 16.58 4.97 9.01
N GLU A 401 17.00 6.18 9.40
CA GLU A 401 16.09 7.26 9.77
C GLU A 401 15.75 8.13 8.56
N TRP A 402 14.48 8.54 8.44
CA TRP A 402 14.09 9.54 7.45
C TRP A 402 14.82 10.85 7.68
N ARG A 403 15.33 11.41 6.60
CA ARG A 403 15.90 12.75 6.52
C ARG A 403 14.99 13.66 5.72
N GLN A 404 15.07 14.96 6.01
CA GLN A 404 14.21 15.95 5.35
C GLN A 404 14.52 16.05 3.87
N SER A 405 13.50 15.84 3.04
CA SER A 405 13.53 15.99 1.59
C SER A 405 12.23 16.62 1.10
N SER A 406 12.28 17.26 -0.07
CA SER A 406 11.10 17.78 -0.76
C SER A 406 11.37 17.90 -2.25
N SER A 407 10.33 17.77 -3.06
CA SER A 407 10.33 17.99 -4.50
C SER A 407 9.51 19.24 -4.86
N SER A 408 9.88 19.91 -5.94
CA SER A 408 9.10 21.02 -6.51
C SER A 408 7.93 20.56 -7.38
N ASN A 409 7.95 19.30 -7.82
CA ASN A 409 6.91 18.68 -8.63
C ASN A 409 6.38 17.44 -7.88
N PRO A 410 5.04 17.28 -7.70
CA PRO A 410 4.45 16.18 -6.95
C PRO A 410 4.67 14.80 -7.58
N ASP A 411 4.92 14.72 -8.90
CA ASP A 411 5.17 13.46 -9.61
C ASP A 411 6.57 12.91 -9.34
N VAL A 412 7.52 13.77 -8.99
CA VAL A 412 8.85 13.31 -8.57
C VAL A 412 8.84 13.06 -7.06
N ARG A 413 8.59 11.81 -6.69
CA ARG A 413 8.60 11.37 -5.29
C ARG A 413 10.04 11.23 -4.80
N VAL A 414 10.27 11.60 -3.54
CA VAL A 414 11.61 11.53 -2.93
C VAL A 414 11.57 11.09 -1.48
N HIS A 415 12.38 10.10 -1.14
CA HIS A 415 12.68 9.72 0.24
C HIS A 415 14.19 9.73 0.48
N MET A 416 14.60 10.11 1.67
CA MET A 416 15.99 10.09 2.07
C MET A 416 16.11 9.40 3.43
N LEU A 417 16.96 8.36 3.48
CA LEU A 417 17.17 7.52 4.66
C LEU A 417 18.65 7.49 5.04
N ALA A 418 18.97 7.67 6.31
CA ALA A 418 20.33 7.60 6.81
C ALA A 418 20.50 6.46 7.82
N ASP A 419 21.50 5.60 7.58
CA ASP A 419 21.88 4.50 8.46
C ASP A 419 23.39 4.55 8.72
N GLY A 420 23.78 4.99 9.90
CA GLY A 420 25.20 5.19 10.24
C GLY A 420 25.89 6.18 9.30
N ASN A 421 26.83 5.69 8.49
CA ASN A 421 27.55 6.47 7.49
C ASN A 421 26.96 6.32 6.06
N ARG A 422 25.86 5.60 5.89
CA ARG A 422 25.17 5.45 4.61
C ARG A 422 23.97 6.40 4.50
N LEU A 423 23.88 7.07 3.37
CA LEU A 423 22.72 7.87 2.97
C LEU A 423 22.14 7.29 1.69
N ASN A 424 20.87 6.93 1.72
CA ASN A 424 20.09 6.52 0.55
C ASN A 424 19.13 7.64 0.16
N VAL A 425 19.23 8.13 -1.08
CA VAL A 425 18.25 9.06 -1.67
C VAL A 425 17.50 8.31 -2.74
N ILE A 426 16.21 8.09 -2.53
CA ILE A 426 15.34 7.30 -3.40
C ILE A 426 14.39 8.26 -4.12
N LEU A 427 14.34 8.17 -5.44
CA LEU A 427 13.51 9.02 -6.31
C LEU A 427 12.69 8.13 -7.25
N MET A 428 11.49 8.59 -7.59
CA MET A 428 10.67 7.97 -8.64
C MET A 428 9.95 9.06 -9.42
N ASN A 429 9.95 8.93 -10.75
CA ASN A 429 9.14 9.75 -11.63
C ASN A 429 7.81 9.02 -11.92
N LEU A 430 6.68 9.63 -11.50
CA LEU A 430 5.33 9.11 -11.73
C LEU A 430 4.67 9.73 -12.98
N ASP A 431 5.28 10.76 -13.58
CA ASP A 431 4.77 11.43 -14.75
C ASP A 431 5.08 10.63 -16.02
N GLU A 432 4.21 10.73 -17.02
CA GLU A 432 4.42 10.17 -18.37
C GLU A 432 5.59 10.87 -19.10
N ASP A 433 5.89 12.11 -18.74
CA ASP A 433 6.99 12.89 -19.30
C ASP A 433 8.29 12.70 -18.54
N SER A 434 9.41 12.69 -19.29
CA SER A 434 10.77 12.68 -18.74
C SER A 434 11.03 13.94 -17.92
N LYS A 435 11.76 13.82 -16.81
CA LYS A 435 12.13 14.91 -15.92
C LYS A 435 13.64 15.03 -15.75
N GLN A 436 14.17 16.25 -15.76
CA GLN A 436 15.51 16.54 -15.29
C GLN A 436 15.46 16.93 -13.81
N VAL A 437 15.87 16.03 -12.93
CA VAL A 437 15.78 16.20 -11.48
C VAL A 437 17.09 16.77 -10.93
N GLY A 438 17.08 18.03 -10.55
CA GLY A 438 18.20 18.71 -9.88
C GLY A 438 18.25 18.37 -8.40
N LEU A 439 19.43 18.01 -7.88
CA LEU A 439 19.64 17.64 -6.49
C LEU A 439 20.42 18.73 -5.75
N SER A 440 19.85 19.25 -4.67
CA SER A 440 20.49 20.27 -3.84
C SER A 440 20.60 19.82 -2.37
N GLY A 441 21.57 20.38 -1.64
CA GLY A 441 21.77 20.10 -0.21
C GLY A 441 22.81 19.02 0.11
N LEU A 442 23.39 18.34 -0.89
CA LEU A 442 24.38 17.28 -0.69
C LEU A 442 25.84 17.75 -0.86
N SER A 443 26.08 18.99 -1.30
CA SER A 443 27.41 19.50 -1.67
C SER A 443 28.44 19.54 -0.54
N GLY A 444 27.98 19.50 0.73
CA GLY A 444 28.86 19.47 1.91
C GLY A 444 29.29 18.06 2.35
N LEU A 445 28.76 17.02 1.71
CA LEU A 445 29.09 15.64 2.05
C LEU A 445 30.43 15.21 1.44
N ILE A 446 31.17 14.39 2.18
CA ILE A 446 32.44 13.80 1.70
C ILE A 446 32.22 12.30 1.51
N PRO A 447 31.86 11.87 0.29
CA PRO A 447 31.64 10.46 0.04
C PRO A 447 32.96 9.67 0.01
N GLU A 448 32.90 8.46 0.52
CA GLU A 448 33.91 7.43 0.29
C GLU A 448 33.57 6.65 -1.00
N ARG A 449 32.28 6.39 -1.19
CA ARG A 449 31.74 5.66 -2.34
C ARG A 449 30.36 6.20 -2.69
N VAL A 450 30.06 6.30 -3.98
CA VAL A 450 28.73 6.61 -4.49
C VAL A 450 28.32 5.55 -5.51
N MET A 451 27.13 4.99 -5.31
CA MET A 451 26.53 4.01 -6.22
C MET A 451 25.16 4.52 -6.66
N ILE A 452 24.81 4.27 -7.89
CA ILE A 452 23.45 4.43 -8.39
C ILE A 452 22.86 3.03 -8.59
N ARG A 453 21.72 2.77 -7.95
CA ARG A 453 20.84 1.64 -8.24
C ARG A 453 19.61 2.19 -8.94
N SER A 454 19.28 1.65 -10.12
CA SER A 454 18.12 2.06 -10.90
C SER A 454 17.25 0.86 -11.25
N LEU A 455 15.94 1.07 -11.24
CA LEU A 455 14.96 0.12 -11.75
C LEU A 455 14.10 0.85 -12.78
N THR A 456 14.24 0.47 -14.04
CA THR A 456 13.43 0.96 -15.15
C THR A 456 12.25 0.02 -15.34
N THR A 457 11.03 0.55 -15.29
CA THR A 457 9.78 -0.23 -15.33
C THR A 457 8.90 0.07 -16.53
N ASN A 458 9.04 1.20 -17.20
CA ASN A 458 8.31 1.51 -18.44
C ASN A 458 9.05 0.92 -19.65
N CYS A 459 8.96 -0.40 -19.83
CA CYS A 459 9.68 -1.13 -20.87
C CYS A 459 9.13 -2.55 -21.05
N GLU A 460 9.54 -3.24 -22.14
CA GLU A 460 9.15 -4.64 -22.40
C GLU A 460 9.65 -5.63 -21.34
N ARG A 461 10.76 -5.31 -20.67
CA ARG A 461 11.32 -6.08 -19.56
C ARG A 461 11.95 -5.13 -18.54
N PRO A 462 11.60 -5.22 -17.25
CA PRO A 462 12.19 -4.36 -16.24
C PRO A 462 13.69 -4.61 -16.09
N ILE A 463 14.43 -3.54 -15.88
CA ILE A 463 15.91 -3.57 -15.80
C ILE A 463 16.34 -2.99 -14.46
N LEU A 464 16.97 -3.85 -13.64
CA LEU A 464 17.67 -3.41 -12.43
C LEU A 464 19.16 -3.26 -12.75
N GLY A 465 19.69 -2.05 -12.58
CA GLY A 465 21.10 -1.71 -12.74
C GLY A 465 21.72 -1.22 -11.44
N GLU A 466 23.01 -1.50 -11.26
CA GLU A 466 23.79 -0.91 -10.17
C GLU A 466 25.21 -0.59 -10.69
N HIS A 467 25.62 0.67 -10.54
CA HIS A 467 26.94 1.10 -11.02
C HIS A 467 27.54 2.19 -10.13
N PRO A 468 28.88 2.20 -9.98
CA PRO A 468 29.57 3.25 -9.25
C PRO A 468 29.65 4.54 -10.07
N VAL A 469 29.62 5.68 -9.36
CA VAL A 469 29.88 6.99 -9.94
C VAL A 469 31.00 7.68 -9.17
N SER A 470 31.74 8.57 -9.84
CA SER A 470 32.92 9.22 -9.25
C SER A 470 32.60 10.31 -8.23
N ALA A 471 31.38 10.84 -8.26
CA ALA A 471 30.90 11.90 -7.36
C ALA A 471 29.38 11.83 -7.20
N ILE A 472 28.84 12.51 -6.20
CA ILE A 472 27.40 12.71 -6.05
C ILE A 472 26.92 13.53 -7.24
N PRO A 473 25.95 13.05 -8.05
CA PRO A 473 25.44 13.80 -9.19
C PRO A 473 24.64 15.02 -8.71
N SER A 474 24.74 16.12 -9.45
CA SER A 474 23.94 17.33 -9.20
C SER A 474 22.55 17.25 -9.85
N SER A 475 22.36 16.36 -10.79
CA SER A 475 21.08 16.09 -11.45
C SER A 475 21.00 14.66 -11.98
N LEU A 476 19.78 14.20 -12.21
CA LEU A 476 19.44 12.92 -12.82
C LEU A 476 18.40 13.17 -13.91
N ASP A 477 18.54 12.50 -15.03
CA ASP A 477 17.48 12.40 -16.03
C ASP A 477 16.66 11.15 -15.72
N MET A 478 15.34 11.30 -15.59
CA MET A 478 14.43 10.23 -15.19
C MET A 478 13.29 10.13 -16.19
N GLU A 479 13.16 8.98 -16.82
CA GLU A 479 12.02 8.65 -17.68
C GLU A 479 10.80 8.25 -16.84
N GLU A 480 9.63 8.11 -17.48
CA GLU A 480 8.42 7.57 -16.83
C GLU A 480 8.74 6.25 -16.11
N GLY A 481 8.33 6.13 -14.86
CA GLY A 481 8.46 4.92 -14.06
C GLY A 481 9.88 4.57 -13.62
N ASP A 482 10.88 5.42 -13.90
CA ASP A 482 12.22 5.23 -13.37
C ASP A 482 12.25 5.39 -11.85
N VAL A 483 12.84 4.40 -11.18
CA VAL A 483 13.14 4.47 -9.76
C VAL A 483 14.64 4.46 -9.58
N VAL A 484 15.17 5.51 -8.96
CA VAL A 484 16.62 5.69 -8.79
C VAL A 484 16.95 5.83 -7.32
N MET A 485 17.97 5.09 -6.87
CA MET A 485 18.53 5.21 -5.51
C MET A 485 19.98 5.62 -5.59
N LEU A 486 20.32 6.77 -5.03
CA LEU A 486 21.69 7.15 -4.76
C LEU A 486 22.10 6.58 -3.40
N MET A 487 23.04 5.66 -3.40
CA MET A 487 23.64 5.08 -2.19
C MET A 487 24.98 5.75 -1.95
N ILE A 488 25.07 6.55 -0.92
CA ILE A 488 26.23 7.38 -0.59
C ILE A 488 26.84 6.87 0.70
N ASP A 489 27.98 6.18 0.61
CA ASP A 489 28.77 5.81 1.78
C ASP A 489 29.69 6.99 2.13
N LEU A 490 29.58 7.49 3.34
CA LEU A 490 30.35 8.62 3.84
C LEU A 490 31.54 8.16 4.67
N LYS A 491 32.59 8.96 4.72
CA LYS A 491 33.76 8.68 5.56
C LYS A 491 33.44 8.68 7.06
N GLU A 492 32.47 9.49 7.46
CA GLU A 492 32.01 9.59 8.84
C GLU A 492 30.48 9.53 8.91
N PRO A 493 29.91 9.06 10.03
CA PRO A 493 28.47 9.06 10.22
C PRO A 493 27.87 10.47 10.11
N LEU A 494 26.66 10.53 9.54
CA LEU A 494 25.91 11.78 9.43
C LEU A 494 25.58 12.33 10.81
N ARG A 495 25.88 13.62 11.02
CA ARG A 495 25.49 14.34 12.24
C ARG A 495 24.12 14.96 12.03
N THR A 496 23.25 14.77 13.01
CA THR A 496 21.97 15.49 13.06
C THR A 496 22.16 16.89 13.63
N ASN A 497 21.51 17.88 13.00
CA ASN A 497 21.54 19.28 13.44
C ASN A 497 20.14 19.84 13.72
N GLY A 498 19.11 18.98 13.68
CA GLY A 498 17.73 19.34 13.97
C GLY A 498 16.74 18.25 13.58
N GLN A 499 15.48 18.53 13.85
CA GLN A 499 14.37 17.67 13.51
C GLN A 499 13.24 18.49 12.92
N VAL A 500 12.56 17.91 11.94
CA VAL A 500 11.27 18.42 11.41
C VAL A 500 10.19 17.46 11.90
N ARG A 501 9.20 17.98 12.63
CA ARG A 501 8.05 17.21 13.10
C ARG A 501 6.83 17.52 12.26
N GLU A 502 6.33 16.50 11.61
CA GLU A 502 5.10 16.52 10.85
C GLU A 502 3.90 16.26 11.75
N HIS A 503 2.89 17.12 11.63
CA HIS A 503 1.61 17.00 12.32
C HIS A 503 0.49 17.03 11.28
N ARG A 504 -0.45 16.10 11.34
CA ARG A 504 -1.68 16.11 10.54
C ARG A 504 -2.85 16.54 11.40
N VAL A 505 -3.59 17.52 10.92
CA VAL A 505 -4.81 18.04 11.57
C VAL A 505 -5.97 17.86 10.61
N TYR A 506 -6.89 16.99 10.98
CA TYR A 506 -8.08 16.68 10.19
C TYR A 506 -9.15 17.75 10.41
N ALA A 507 -9.89 18.09 9.36
CA ALA A 507 -11.02 18.99 9.47
C ALA A 507 -12.15 18.36 10.32
N THR A 508 -12.98 19.21 10.93
CA THR A 508 -14.15 18.77 11.70
C THR A 508 -15.33 18.37 10.83
N ASP A 509 -15.24 18.62 9.54
CA ASP A 509 -16.24 18.38 8.52
C ASP A 509 -15.67 17.55 7.38
N TYR A 510 -16.53 16.85 6.64
CA TYR A 510 -16.15 16.05 5.47
C TYR A 510 -17.32 15.97 4.47
N LEU A 511 -17.07 15.50 3.24
CA LEU A 511 -18.06 15.33 2.17
C LEU A 511 -18.96 16.56 1.93
N GLN A 512 -18.35 17.74 1.82
CA GLN A 512 -19.06 18.98 1.55
C GLN A 512 -19.48 19.07 0.08
N ASP A 513 -20.77 19.34 -0.17
CA ASP A 513 -21.31 19.50 -1.53
C ASP A 513 -20.73 20.72 -2.24
N ILE A 514 -20.49 20.60 -3.55
CA ILE A 514 -20.02 21.68 -4.39
C ILE A 514 -21.20 22.27 -5.17
N GLU A 515 -21.50 23.56 -4.92
CA GLU A 515 -22.47 24.35 -5.67
C GLU A 515 -21.77 25.59 -6.24
N ALA A 516 -22.04 25.87 -7.54
CA ALA A 516 -21.43 27.01 -8.24
C ALA A 516 -21.57 28.32 -7.47
N GLY A 517 -20.46 29.01 -7.24
CA GLY A 517 -20.42 30.30 -6.57
C GLY A 517 -20.74 30.29 -5.07
N LYS A 518 -21.08 29.12 -4.50
CA LYS A 518 -21.28 29.00 -3.05
C LYS A 518 -19.97 28.62 -2.35
N LYS A 519 -19.86 29.06 -1.09
CA LYS A 519 -18.70 28.72 -0.26
C LYS A 519 -18.80 27.29 0.26
N VAL A 520 -17.75 26.51 0.03
CA VAL A 520 -17.45 25.26 0.76
C VAL A 520 -16.53 25.62 1.91
N ARG A 521 -16.78 25.08 3.11
CA ARG A 521 -16.06 25.45 4.33
C ARG A 521 -15.62 24.24 5.13
N PHE A 522 -14.38 24.30 5.65
CA PHE A 522 -13.82 23.35 6.60
C PHE A 522 -13.21 24.07 7.80
N THR A 523 -13.28 23.44 8.96
CA THR A 523 -12.72 23.99 10.21
C THR A 523 -11.69 23.01 10.78
N PHE A 524 -10.51 23.54 11.13
CA PHE A 524 -9.45 22.81 11.82
C PHE A 524 -9.31 23.32 13.25
N ARG A 525 -9.13 22.42 14.21
CA ARG A 525 -8.95 22.73 15.63
C ARG A 525 -7.56 22.32 16.09
N ASP A 526 -7.04 23.02 17.09
CA ASP A 526 -5.76 22.73 17.73
C ASP A 526 -4.57 22.63 16.75
N VAL A 527 -4.61 23.47 15.69
CA VAL A 527 -3.56 23.54 14.67
C VAL A 527 -2.27 24.02 15.33
N PRO A 528 -1.16 23.25 15.22
CA PRO A 528 0.12 23.67 15.75
C PRO A 528 0.67 24.87 14.95
N THR A 529 1.35 25.76 15.64
CA THR A 529 1.96 26.95 15.05
C THR A 529 3.43 27.05 15.48
N GLY A 530 4.27 27.64 14.65
CA GLY A 530 5.71 27.77 14.94
C GLY A 530 6.52 28.12 13.69
N LYS A 531 7.80 27.79 13.72
CA LYS A 531 8.67 27.91 12.54
C LYS A 531 8.62 26.60 11.73
N GLY A 532 8.40 26.69 10.43
CA GLY A 532 8.33 25.50 9.60
C GLY A 532 7.67 25.75 8.26
N THR A 533 7.03 24.72 7.73
CA THR A 533 6.24 24.75 6.51
C THR A 533 4.87 24.11 6.75
N ALA A 534 3.89 24.48 5.95
CA ALA A 534 2.58 23.84 6.00
C ALA A 534 2.03 23.64 4.59
N VAL A 535 1.27 22.57 4.42
CA VAL A 535 0.48 22.28 3.22
C VAL A 535 -0.95 21.93 3.61
N LEU A 536 -1.89 22.35 2.80
CA LEU A 536 -3.26 21.88 2.85
C LEU A 536 -3.39 20.77 1.82
N ARG A 537 -3.79 19.60 2.29
CA ARG A 537 -4.15 18.42 1.49
C ARG A 537 -5.67 18.47 1.28
N LEU A 538 -6.10 18.70 0.06
CA LEU A 538 -7.52 18.81 -0.32
C LEU A 538 -7.89 17.66 -1.25
N SER A 539 -8.99 16.98 -0.98
CA SER A 539 -9.43 15.81 -1.77
C SER A 539 -10.80 16.05 -2.40
N PRO A 540 -10.89 16.74 -3.56
CA PRO A 540 -12.11 16.85 -4.34
C PRO A 540 -12.43 15.54 -5.07
N GLY A 541 -13.73 15.19 -5.12
CA GLY A 541 -14.26 14.10 -5.93
C GLY A 541 -15.34 14.63 -6.87
N ARG A 542 -15.11 14.57 -8.18
CA ARG A 542 -15.98 15.20 -9.18
C ARG A 542 -16.09 14.36 -10.46
N GLU A 543 -17.19 14.48 -11.17
CA GLU A 543 -17.34 13.92 -12.51
C GLU A 543 -16.30 14.47 -13.46
N LEU A 544 -15.79 13.64 -14.37
CA LEU A 544 -14.85 14.06 -15.40
C LEU A 544 -15.45 15.20 -16.24
N GLY A 545 -14.62 16.19 -16.57
CA GLY A 545 -15.03 17.41 -17.28
C GLY A 545 -15.51 18.56 -16.39
N LYS A 546 -15.68 18.31 -15.08
CA LYS A 546 -15.80 19.38 -14.07
C LYS A 546 -14.40 19.84 -13.63
N GLN A 547 -14.30 21.11 -13.22
CA GLN A 547 -13.03 21.60 -12.69
C GLN A 547 -12.72 20.93 -11.34
N PRO A 548 -11.64 20.13 -11.21
CA PRO A 548 -11.34 19.43 -9.96
C PRO A 548 -10.97 20.43 -8.85
N LEU A 549 -10.38 21.59 -9.17
CA LEU A 549 -9.92 22.57 -8.22
C LEU A 549 -10.87 23.78 -8.10
N PRO A 550 -10.93 24.44 -6.93
CA PRO A 550 -11.72 25.63 -6.73
C PRO A 550 -11.19 26.82 -7.56
N SER A 551 -12.04 27.78 -7.90
CA SER A 551 -11.63 29.04 -8.52
C SER A 551 -10.99 30.03 -7.53
N THR A 552 -11.35 29.91 -6.24
CA THR A 552 -10.75 30.65 -5.14
C THR A 552 -10.67 29.79 -3.91
N ILE A 553 -9.60 29.94 -3.14
CA ILE A 553 -9.38 29.23 -1.88
C ILE A 553 -8.61 30.12 -0.91
N SER A 554 -9.03 30.14 0.35
CA SER A 554 -8.36 30.92 1.40
C SER A 554 -8.38 30.24 2.74
N LEU A 555 -7.31 30.39 3.52
CA LEU A 555 -7.22 29.94 4.91
C LEU A 555 -7.18 31.17 5.83
N ASN A 556 -8.16 31.28 6.72
CA ASN A 556 -8.31 32.43 7.63
C ASN A 556 -8.32 33.80 6.91
N GLY A 557 -8.79 33.84 5.65
CA GLY A 557 -8.81 35.03 4.79
C GLY A 557 -7.52 35.31 4.01
N THR A 558 -6.48 34.48 4.20
CA THR A 558 -5.27 34.52 3.35
C THR A 558 -5.52 33.63 2.13
N GLU A 559 -5.45 34.24 0.94
CA GLU A 559 -5.60 33.52 -0.34
C GLU A 559 -4.43 32.56 -0.55
N LEU A 560 -4.74 31.34 -1.04
CA LEU A 560 -3.76 30.30 -1.36
C LEU A 560 -3.61 30.21 -2.88
N GLU A 561 -2.39 29.96 -3.32
CA GLU A 561 -2.08 29.66 -4.72
C GLU A 561 -2.70 28.30 -5.11
N ILE A 562 -3.39 28.28 -6.25
CA ILE A 562 -4.01 27.05 -6.77
C ILE A 562 -2.95 26.30 -7.57
N PRO A 563 -2.62 25.06 -7.19
CA PRO A 563 -1.65 24.27 -7.93
C PRO A 563 -2.21 23.86 -9.30
N THR A 564 -1.31 23.55 -10.21
CA THR A 564 -1.65 23.09 -11.57
C THR A 564 -1.42 21.60 -11.76
N ASN A 565 -0.89 20.91 -10.74
CA ASN A 565 -0.50 19.51 -10.80
C ASN A 565 -0.75 18.78 -9.47
N TRP A 566 -0.87 17.46 -9.54
CA TRP A 566 -0.97 16.51 -8.43
C TRP A 566 -0.17 15.24 -8.73
N ALA A 567 0.09 14.40 -7.74
CA ALA A 567 0.93 13.21 -7.91
C ALA A 567 0.24 12.09 -8.71
N GLY A 568 0.91 11.58 -9.72
CA GLY A 568 0.49 10.42 -10.51
C GLY A 568 -0.57 10.75 -11.56
N ASP A 569 -1.33 9.75 -11.95
CA ASP A 569 -2.29 9.77 -13.06
C ASP A 569 -3.30 10.94 -13.01
N ASP A 570 -3.51 11.58 -14.14
CA ASP A 570 -4.50 12.66 -14.31
C ASP A 570 -5.96 12.19 -14.26
N GLN A 571 -6.16 10.89 -14.21
CA GLN A 571 -7.45 10.22 -14.11
C GLN A 571 -8.41 10.48 -15.29
N GLU A 572 -7.89 10.88 -16.44
CA GLU A 572 -8.69 11.20 -17.62
C GLU A 572 -9.50 10.00 -18.18
N GLY A 573 -9.01 8.78 -17.97
CA GLY A 573 -9.68 7.54 -18.36
C GLY A 573 -10.84 7.11 -17.44
N ARG A 574 -11.18 7.90 -16.42
CA ARG A 574 -12.15 7.57 -15.35
C ARG A 574 -13.43 8.40 -15.48
N ALA A 575 -14.54 7.89 -14.94
CA ALA A 575 -15.79 8.65 -14.88
C ALA A 575 -15.74 9.82 -13.90
N ASN A 576 -14.87 9.73 -12.87
CA ASN A 576 -14.72 10.74 -11.84
C ASN A 576 -13.23 10.96 -11.55
N PHE A 577 -12.87 12.21 -11.33
CA PHE A 577 -11.65 12.57 -10.62
C PHE A 577 -11.86 12.40 -9.12
N PHE A 578 -10.93 11.77 -8.44
CA PHE A 578 -10.81 11.78 -6.98
C PHE A 578 -9.34 11.71 -6.60
N GLY A 579 -8.80 12.81 -6.11
CA GLY A 579 -7.37 12.93 -5.83
C GLY A 579 -7.09 13.92 -4.71
N MET A 580 -6.00 13.69 -3.98
CA MET A 580 -5.43 14.62 -3.03
C MET A 580 -4.55 15.62 -3.78
N VAL A 581 -4.79 16.90 -3.55
CA VAL A 581 -4.03 18.00 -4.14
C VAL A 581 -3.45 18.86 -3.01
N GLU A 582 -2.16 19.19 -3.13
CA GLU A 582 -1.44 19.97 -2.12
C GLU A 582 -1.44 21.47 -2.44
N PHE A 583 -1.86 22.28 -1.47
CA PHE A 583 -1.76 23.74 -1.52
C PHE A 583 -0.74 24.21 -0.50
N ARG A 584 0.20 25.06 -0.92
CA ARG A 584 1.15 25.67 0.01
C ARG A 584 0.42 26.64 0.93
N VAL A 585 0.65 26.51 2.24
CA VAL A 585 0.05 27.36 3.26
C VAL A 585 1.14 28.23 3.91
N PRO A 586 1.04 29.56 3.85
CA PRO A 586 1.91 30.43 4.62
C PRO A 586 1.74 30.19 6.12
N MET A 587 2.83 30.02 6.87
CA MET A 587 2.77 29.72 8.31
C MET A 587 2.04 30.79 9.12
N GLU A 588 2.11 32.04 8.70
CA GLU A 588 1.39 33.19 9.29
C GLU A 588 -0.12 33.13 9.09
N ALA A 589 -0.60 32.36 8.11
CA ALA A 589 -2.03 32.13 7.92
C ALA A 589 -2.61 31.15 8.94
N LEU A 590 -1.79 30.32 9.61
CA LEU A 590 -2.23 29.35 10.59
C LEU A 590 -2.65 30.01 11.90
N LYS A 591 -3.77 29.55 12.45
CA LYS A 591 -4.28 29.90 13.77
C LYS A 591 -4.64 28.62 14.52
N LYS A 592 -4.70 28.66 15.85
CA LYS A 592 -5.11 27.50 16.67
C LYS A 592 -6.44 26.90 16.22
N THR A 593 -7.37 27.76 15.79
CA THR A 593 -8.58 27.36 15.03
C THR A 593 -8.46 28.02 13.67
N SER A 594 -8.38 27.22 12.61
CA SER A 594 -8.26 27.68 11.23
C SER A 594 -9.51 27.33 10.44
N VAL A 595 -9.91 28.26 9.57
CA VAL A 595 -11.08 28.11 8.70
C VAL A 595 -10.63 28.21 7.26
N LEU A 596 -10.91 27.16 6.51
CA LEU A 596 -10.72 27.05 5.07
C LEU A 596 -12.03 27.41 4.37
N GLU A 597 -11.99 28.31 3.40
CA GLU A 597 -13.12 28.65 2.54
C GLU A 597 -12.69 28.56 1.07
N MET A 598 -13.56 28.01 0.23
CA MET A 598 -13.31 27.89 -1.20
C MET A 598 -14.59 28.02 -2.01
N ILE A 599 -14.45 28.42 -3.28
CA ILE A 599 -15.55 28.57 -4.22
C ILE A 599 -15.21 27.83 -5.50
N TYR A 600 -16.15 27.08 -6.03
CA TYR A 600 -16.05 26.40 -7.32
C TYR A 600 -16.86 27.13 -8.39
N PRO A 601 -16.42 27.11 -9.66
CA PRO A 601 -17.12 27.82 -10.74
C PRO A 601 -18.38 27.11 -11.22
N ASP A 602 -18.51 25.82 -10.93
CA ASP A 602 -19.60 24.96 -11.40
C ASP A 602 -20.12 24.02 -10.29
N THR A 603 -21.31 23.50 -10.46
CA THR A 603 -21.97 22.61 -9.49
C THR A 603 -21.67 21.13 -9.77
N GLY A 604 -21.59 20.32 -8.72
CA GLY A 604 -21.51 18.86 -8.74
C GLY A 604 -20.25 18.31 -8.08
N GLY A 605 -20.38 17.11 -7.54
CA GLY A 605 -19.34 16.47 -6.74
C GLY A 605 -19.25 17.01 -5.32
N LYS A 606 -18.21 16.60 -4.63
CA LYS A 606 -17.95 16.97 -3.22
C LYS A 606 -16.48 17.24 -2.99
N VAL A 607 -16.18 18.07 -2.00
CA VAL A 607 -14.86 18.04 -1.35
C VAL A 607 -14.94 16.99 -0.24
N ALA A 608 -14.23 15.89 -0.44
CA ALA A 608 -14.35 14.72 0.45
C ALA A 608 -13.73 14.99 1.82
N CYS A 609 -12.52 15.54 1.84
CA CYS A 609 -11.83 15.89 3.07
C CYS A 609 -10.81 17.00 2.84
N ALA A 610 -10.38 17.61 3.94
CA ALA A 610 -9.28 18.56 4.00
C ALA A 610 -8.41 18.24 5.22
N VAL A 611 -7.09 18.18 5.03
CA VAL A 611 -6.11 17.90 6.09
C VAL A 611 -5.03 18.97 6.05
N LEU A 612 -4.72 19.58 7.19
CA LEU A 612 -3.55 20.44 7.32
C LEU A 612 -2.34 19.61 7.78
N GLN A 613 -1.30 19.56 6.98
CA GLN A 613 -0.01 18.98 7.33
C GLN A 613 0.95 20.12 7.70
N VAL A 614 1.36 20.14 8.97
CA VAL A 614 2.22 21.19 9.52
C VAL A 614 3.55 20.58 9.94
N ASN A 615 4.63 21.06 9.33
CA ASN A 615 5.99 20.59 9.56
C ASN A 615 6.73 21.63 10.41
N LEU A 616 6.96 21.35 11.69
CA LEU A 616 7.63 22.24 12.62
C LEU A 616 9.12 21.93 12.77
N ASN A 617 9.96 22.94 12.64
CA ASN A 617 11.38 22.86 12.91
C ASN A 617 11.63 22.95 14.44
N ASN A 618 12.33 21.96 14.98
CA ASN A 618 12.80 21.91 16.37
C ASN A 618 14.31 22.09 16.44
#